data_0d7416d344e21829ecd95bd1c7f481ca
#
_entry.id   0d7416d344e21829ecd95bd1c7f481ca
#
_cell.length_a   1.000
_cell.length_b   1.000
_cell.length_c   1.000
_cell.angle_alpha   90.00
_cell.angle_beta   90.00
_cell.angle_gamma   90.00
#
_symmetry.space_group_name_H-M   'P 1'
#
loop_
_entity.id
_entity.type
_entity.pdbx_description
1 polymer ?
#
loop_
_entity_poly.entity_id
_entity_poly.type
_entity_poly.pdbx_seq_one_letter_code
_entity_poly.pdbx_strand_id
1 'polypeptide(L)'
;IDLLAPAERKITQKEYMSQKHGQQKLDEINQKIIEDGLKPTSTVFLTQKEYLRNAIDECAATSNSFDEFQSKLLEQFQISVIEHRGRYSYLHPDRQKRITERALGTRYGKEYLEQTFLRKDPLAILYIRSHLRLVVNLQTNVKAMQSPAYAHRVKLSNLQQMANTIIYVQEHGFDTQSDLKNTLL
;
A
#
# COMPACT_ATOMS: atom_id res chain seq x y z
N ILE A 1 18.95 9.93 -5.45
CA ILE A 1 17.85 9.27 -6.19
C ILE A 1 16.82 8.74 -5.18
N ASP A 2 17.25 8.06 -4.09
CA ASP A 2 16.32 7.47 -3.09
C ASP A 2 15.51 8.49 -2.27
N LEU A 3 15.90 9.75 -2.24
CA LEU A 3 15.18 10.82 -1.53
C LEU A 3 13.95 11.32 -2.28
N LEU A 4 13.97 11.24 -3.63
CA LEU A 4 12.89 11.74 -4.48
C LEU A 4 11.90 10.64 -4.88
N ALA A 5 12.35 9.39 -4.98
CA ALA A 5 11.53 8.24 -5.33
C ALA A 5 11.97 7.00 -4.53
N PRO A 6 11.48 6.84 -3.29
CA PRO A 6 11.80 5.65 -2.48
C PRO A 6 11.28 4.38 -3.18
N ALA A 7 12.09 3.33 -3.16
CA ALA A 7 11.77 2.08 -3.83
C ALA A 7 10.52 1.42 -3.21
N GLU A 8 9.55 1.05 -4.04
CA GLU A 8 8.34 0.32 -3.62
C GLU A 8 8.71 -1.02 -2.97
N ARG A 9 9.66 -1.75 -3.56
CA ARG A 9 10.22 -2.99 -3.04
C ARG A 9 11.72 -2.82 -2.83
N LYS A 10 12.17 -2.84 -1.59
CA LYS A 10 13.56 -2.57 -1.23
C LYS A 10 14.32 -3.89 -1.08
N ILE A 11 15.24 -4.14 -2.01
CA ILE A 11 16.16 -5.29 -1.95
C ILE A 11 17.58 -4.74 -1.78
N THR A 12 18.25 -5.11 -0.69
CA THR A 12 19.62 -4.72 -0.45
C THR A 12 20.58 -5.73 -1.07
N GLN A 13 21.82 -5.28 -1.41
CA GLN A 13 22.86 -6.19 -1.92
C GLN A 13 23.12 -7.37 -0.97
N LYS A 14 23.11 -7.13 0.35
CA LYS A 14 23.23 -8.18 1.36
C LYS A 14 22.12 -9.23 1.25
N GLU A 15 20.90 -8.78 1.03
CA GLU A 15 19.73 -9.66 0.87
C GLU A 15 19.83 -10.48 -0.42
N TYR A 16 20.22 -9.84 -1.52
CA TYR A 16 20.47 -10.53 -2.80
C TYR A 16 21.55 -11.62 -2.66
N MET A 17 22.67 -11.30 -2.03
CA MET A 17 23.73 -12.28 -1.80
C MET A 17 23.29 -13.42 -0.88
N SER A 18 22.50 -13.11 0.17
CA SER A 18 21.93 -14.13 1.06
C SER A 18 20.99 -15.07 0.31
N GLN A 19 20.14 -14.53 -0.60
CA GLN A 19 19.26 -15.35 -1.42
C GLN A 19 20.03 -16.23 -2.38
N LYS A 20 21.07 -15.68 -3.06
CA LYS A 20 21.92 -16.45 -3.98
C LYS A 20 22.62 -17.61 -3.27
N HIS A 21 23.25 -17.36 -2.12
CA HIS A 21 23.93 -18.41 -1.36
C HIS A 21 22.94 -19.43 -0.77
N GLY A 22 21.76 -18.97 -0.31
CA GLY A 22 20.70 -19.84 0.18
C GLY A 22 20.19 -20.76 -0.92
N GLN A 23 19.98 -20.24 -2.13
CA GLN A 23 19.54 -21.02 -3.29
C GLN A 23 20.59 -22.08 -3.66
N GLN A 24 21.87 -21.71 -3.75
CA GLN A 24 22.94 -22.68 -4.04
C GLN A 24 22.97 -23.85 -3.06
N LYS A 25 22.85 -23.55 -1.75
CA LYS A 25 22.80 -24.61 -0.73
C LYS A 25 21.55 -25.49 -0.86
N LEU A 26 20.40 -24.89 -1.18
CA LEU A 26 19.17 -25.64 -1.40
C LEU A 26 19.28 -26.54 -2.62
N ASP A 27 19.89 -26.06 -3.70
CA ASP A 27 20.11 -26.84 -4.92
C ASP A 27 21.04 -28.04 -4.67
N GLU A 28 22.12 -27.86 -3.88
CA GLU A 28 23.01 -28.94 -3.47
C GLU A 28 22.28 -30.00 -2.62
N ILE A 29 21.40 -29.56 -1.70
CA ILE A 29 20.59 -30.48 -0.87
C ILE A 29 19.57 -31.21 -1.75
N ASN A 30 18.87 -30.50 -2.64
CA ASN A 30 17.88 -31.06 -3.55
C ASN A 30 18.50 -32.09 -4.50
N GLN A 31 19.72 -31.82 -4.98
CA GLN A 31 20.42 -32.78 -5.81
C GLN A 31 20.68 -34.10 -5.08
N LYS A 32 21.14 -34.06 -3.82
CA LYS A 32 21.29 -35.26 -2.99
C LYS A 32 19.98 -36.01 -2.76
N ILE A 33 18.89 -35.27 -2.48
CA ILE A 33 17.55 -35.86 -2.31
C ILE A 33 17.09 -36.59 -3.57
N ILE A 34 17.38 -36.01 -4.75
CA ILE A 34 17.07 -36.65 -6.05
C ILE A 34 17.96 -37.88 -6.30
N GLU A 35 19.25 -37.81 -5.97
CA GLU A 35 20.17 -38.96 -6.05
C GLU A 35 19.73 -40.12 -5.15
N ASP A 36 19.12 -39.81 -4.00
CA ASP A 36 18.51 -40.80 -3.07
C ASP A 36 17.13 -41.30 -3.55
N GLY A 37 16.67 -40.85 -4.73
CA GLY A 37 15.38 -41.28 -5.32
C GLY A 37 14.16 -40.60 -4.72
N LEU A 38 14.33 -39.53 -3.92
CA LEU A 38 13.26 -38.77 -3.28
C LEU A 38 12.95 -37.49 -4.06
N LYS A 39 11.74 -36.94 -3.85
CA LYS A 39 11.35 -35.65 -4.47
C LYS A 39 11.61 -34.50 -3.48
N PRO A 40 12.29 -33.42 -3.92
CA PRO A 40 12.46 -32.24 -3.10
C PRO A 40 11.13 -31.59 -2.72
N THR A 41 11.00 -31.16 -1.47
CA THR A 41 9.79 -30.49 -0.96
C THR A 41 9.76 -29.01 -1.36
N SER A 42 10.93 -28.38 -1.47
CA SER A 42 11.06 -26.97 -1.88
C SER A 42 12.19 -26.81 -2.88
N THR A 43 11.95 -26.03 -3.92
CA THR A 43 12.93 -25.75 -4.98
C THR A 43 13.42 -24.30 -4.97
N VAL A 44 12.74 -23.42 -4.23
CA VAL A 44 13.05 -21.98 -4.19
C VAL A 44 13.39 -21.58 -2.76
N PHE A 45 14.57 -20.99 -2.58
CA PHE A 45 14.97 -20.40 -1.31
C PHE A 45 14.39 -19.00 -1.17
N LEU A 46 13.64 -18.75 -0.10
CA LEU A 46 13.09 -17.44 0.23
C LEU A 46 13.82 -16.85 1.43
N THR A 47 14.31 -15.63 1.32
CA THR A 47 14.79 -14.89 2.49
C THR A 47 13.60 -14.51 3.38
N GLN A 48 13.85 -14.29 4.67
CA GLN A 48 12.79 -13.88 5.61
C GLN A 48 12.04 -12.62 5.17
N LYS A 49 12.74 -11.68 4.55
CA LYS A 49 12.12 -10.47 4.01
C LYS A 49 11.28 -10.75 2.77
N GLU A 50 11.74 -11.63 1.91
CA GLU A 50 11.00 -12.03 0.73
C GLU A 50 9.75 -12.81 1.09
N TYR A 51 9.84 -13.69 2.08
CA TYR A 51 8.68 -14.37 2.66
C TYR A 51 7.64 -13.37 3.19
N LEU A 52 8.09 -12.36 3.96
CA LEU A 52 7.19 -11.30 4.45
C LEU A 52 6.55 -10.51 3.31
N ARG A 53 7.31 -10.15 2.26
CA ARG A 53 6.77 -9.41 1.12
C ARG A 53 5.68 -10.20 0.40
N ASN A 54 5.95 -11.47 0.12
CA ASN A 54 5.00 -12.33 -0.58
C ASN A 54 3.72 -12.53 0.25
N ALA A 55 3.84 -12.80 1.55
CA ALA A 55 2.70 -12.94 2.45
C ALA A 55 1.88 -11.64 2.54
N ILE A 56 2.54 -10.48 2.64
CA ILE A 56 1.87 -9.18 2.67
C ILE A 56 1.15 -8.91 1.35
N ASP A 57 1.79 -9.14 0.21
CA ASP A 57 1.21 -8.94 -1.12
C ASP A 57 -0.03 -9.84 -1.30
N GLU A 58 0.02 -11.11 -0.90
CA GLU A 58 -1.09 -12.06 -0.99
C GLU A 58 -2.26 -11.67 -0.08
N CYS A 59 -1.98 -11.39 1.20
CA CYS A 59 -3.02 -10.98 2.14
C CYS A 59 -3.62 -9.62 1.76
N ALA A 60 -2.80 -8.65 1.31
CA ALA A 60 -3.30 -7.35 0.87
C ALA A 60 -4.17 -7.45 -0.39
N ALA A 61 -3.88 -8.38 -1.30
CA ALA A 61 -4.70 -8.60 -2.49
C ALA A 61 -6.11 -9.13 -2.14
N THR A 62 -6.21 -9.97 -1.12
CA THR A 62 -7.46 -10.68 -0.75
C THR A 62 -8.25 -10.01 0.36
N SER A 63 -7.71 -9.01 1.04
CA SER A 63 -8.36 -8.30 2.16
C SER A 63 -8.97 -6.97 1.72
N ASN A 64 -10.08 -6.59 2.36
CA ASN A 64 -10.76 -5.33 2.12
C ASN A 64 -10.56 -4.32 3.27
N SER A 65 -10.09 -4.77 4.41
CA SER A 65 -9.80 -3.93 5.57
C SER A 65 -8.47 -4.31 6.22
N PHE A 66 -7.94 -3.41 7.05
CA PHE A 66 -6.71 -3.69 7.80
C PHE A 66 -6.87 -4.81 8.82
N ASP A 67 -8.02 -4.89 9.49
CA ASP A 67 -8.30 -5.93 10.49
C ASP A 67 -8.35 -7.32 9.84
N GLU A 68 -9.01 -7.42 8.67
CA GLU A 68 -9.03 -8.65 7.88
C GLU A 68 -7.63 -9.04 7.40
N PHE A 69 -6.86 -8.07 6.92
CA PHE A 69 -5.47 -8.26 6.52
C PHE A 69 -4.59 -8.79 7.66
N GLN A 70 -4.71 -8.19 8.85
CA GLN A 70 -3.95 -8.59 10.03
C GLN A 70 -4.33 -10.01 10.47
N SER A 71 -5.62 -10.34 10.47
CA SER A 71 -6.12 -11.68 10.81
C SER A 71 -5.59 -12.74 9.83
N LYS A 72 -5.67 -12.50 8.52
CA LYS A 72 -5.16 -13.40 7.50
C LYS A 72 -3.64 -13.60 7.59
N LEU A 73 -2.87 -12.54 7.83
CA LEU A 73 -1.42 -12.64 8.03
C LEU A 73 -1.06 -13.53 9.23
N LEU A 74 -1.85 -13.40 10.30
CA LEU A 74 -1.62 -14.21 11.50
C LEU A 74 -2.03 -15.68 11.29
N GLU A 75 -3.20 -15.92 10.69
CA GLU A 75 -3.76 -17.26 10.52
C GLU A 75 -3.02 -18.09 9.47
N GLN A 76 -2.72 -17.48 8.31
CA GLN A 76 -2.13 -18.21 7.18
C GLN A 76 -0.60 -18.28 7.22
N PHE A 77 0.04 -17.21 7.69
CA PHE A 77 1.50 -17.08 7.63
C PHE A 77 2.17 -16.94 8.99
N GLN A 78 1.40 -16.91 10.09
CA GLN A 78 1.89 -16.71 11.47
C GLN A 78 2.71 -15.41 11.62
N ILE A 79 2.40 -14.39 10.82
CA ILE A 79 3.04 -13.09 10.84
C ILE A 79 2.22 -12.14 11.68
N SER A 80 2.80 -11.59 12.74
CA SER A 80 2.17 -10.55 13.52
C SER A 80 2.60 -9.16 13.05
N VAL A 81 1.62 -8.25 12.92
CA VAL A 81 1.82 -6.84 12.56
C VAL A 81 1.54 -5.97 13.76
N ILE A 82 2.40 -5.00 14.01
CA ILE A 82 2.13 -3.93 14.97
C ILE A 82 2.39 -2.57 14.34
N GLU A 83 1.63 -1.60 14.79
CA GLU A 83 1.90 -0.21 14.53
C GLU A 83 2.76 0.38 15.67
N HIS A 84 3.85 1.05 15.30
CA HIS A 84 4.67 1.81 16.23
C HIS A 84 5.11 3.12 15.60
N ARG A 85 4.78 4.25 16.24
CA ARG A 85 5.09 5.61 15.76
C ARG A 85 4.62 5.85 14.32
N GLY A 86 3.39 5.45 14.01
CA GLY A 86 2.78 5.63 12.69
C GLY A 86 3.37 4.74 11.58
N ARG A 87 4.03 3.63 11.92
CA ARG A 87 4.65 2.70 10.97
C ARG A 87 4.37 1.26 11.33
N TYR A 88 4.25 0.42 10.29
CA TYR A 88 4.09 -1.00 10.47
C TYR A 88 5.43 -1.72 10.68
N SER A 89 5.39 -2.73 11.54
CA SER A 89 6.49 -3.64 11.81
C SER A 89 5.96 -5.07 11.86
N TYR A 90 6.63 -5.94 11.13
CA TYR A 90 6.23 -7.33 10.90
C TYR A 90 7.14 -8.29 11.64
N LEU A 91 6.57 -9.29 12.28
CA LEU A 91 7.32 -10.35 12.94
C LEU A 91 7.21 -11.63 12.13
N HIS A 92 8.33 -12.10 11.59
CA HIS A 92 8.43 -13.40 10.93
C HIS A 92 8.35 -14.52 11.98
N PRO A 93 7.69 -15.68 11.70
CA PRO A 93 7.56 -16.78 12.68
C PRO A 93 8.89 -17.27 13.26
N ASP A 94 9.93 -17.38 12.45
CA ASP A 94 11.26 -17.86 12.87
C ASP A 94 12.18 -16.75 13.41
N ARG A 95 11.62 -15.59 13.77
CA ARG A 95 12.44 -14.45 14.18
C ARG A 95 11.95 -13.82 15.48
N GLN A 96 12.89 -13.41 16.30
CA GLN A 96 12.57 -12.69 17.54
C GLN A 96 12.45 -11.16 17.33
N LYS A 97 13.16 -10.61 16.34
CA LYS A 97 13.17 -9.17 16.08
C LYS A 97 12.27 -8.82 14.90
N ARG A 98 11.44 -7.80 15.05
CA ARG A 98 10.56 -7.30 14.01
C ARG A 98 11.34 -6.66 12.86
N ILE A 99 10.78 -6.75 11.66
CA ILE A 99 11.27 -6.09 10.45
C ILE A 99 10.34 -4.92 10.18
N THR A 100 10.90 -3.72 10.09
CA THR A 100 10.14 -2.51 9.81
C THR A 100 9.79 -2.40 8.33
N GLU A 101 8.70 -1.71 8.00
CA GLU A 101 8.27 -1.42 6.63
C GLU A 101 9.39 -0.80 5.77
N ARG A 102 10.21 0.09 6.37
CA ARG A 102 11.36 0.71 5.67
C ARG A 102 12.38 -0.29 5.13
N ALA A 103 12.50 -1.45 5.76
CA ALA A 103 13.43 -2.50 5.33
C ALA A 103 12.84 -3.37 4.22
N LEU A 104 11.53 -3.34 4.01
CA LEU A 104 10.81 -4.09 2.97
C LEU A 104 10.59 -3.24 1.71
N GLY A 105 10.20 -1.98 1.88
CA GLY A 105 9.88 -1.03 0.81
C GLY A 105 8.61 -0.24 1.12
N THR A 106 8.32 0.83 0.38
CA THR A 106 7.17 1.72 0.60
C THR A 106 5.83 1.02 0.41
N ARG A 107 5.75 0.05 -0.49
CA ARG A 107 4.55 -0.76 -0.75
C ARG A 107 4.05 -1.53 0.48
N TYR A 108 4.94 -1.81 1.43
CA TYR A 108 4.64 -2.56 2.67
C TYR A 108 4.41 -1.64 3.86
N GLY A 109 4.34 -0.34 3.61
CA GLY A 109 4.13 0.70 4.61
C GLY A 109 2.66 0.97 4.90
N LYS A 110 2.43 1.62 6.05
CA LYS A 110 1.10 2.00 6.53
C LYS A 110 0.33 2.80 5.48
N GLU A 111 0.91 3.87 4.97
CA GLU A 111 0.24 4.75 4.00
C GLU A 111 -0.24 4.01 2.75
N TYR A 112 0.61 3.17 2.18
CA TYR A 112 0.27 2.42 0.97
C TYR A 112 -0.84 1.41 1.21
N LEU A 113 -0.77 0.64 2.31
CA LEU A 113 -1.76 -0.38 2.64
C LEU A 113 -3.11 0.25 2.99
N GLU A 114 -3.13 1.32 3.79
CA GLU A 114 -4.37 2.04 4.10
C GLU A 114 -5.03 2.61 2.84
N GLN A 115 -4.27 3.21 1.94
CA GLN A 115 -4.79 3.68 0.66
C GLN A 115 -5.34 2.54 -0.21
N THR A 116 -4.67 1.37 -0.18
CA THR A 116 -5.11 0.19 -0.92
C THR A 116 -6.45 -0.32 -0.40
N PHE A 117 -6.63 -0.38 0.92
CA PHE A 117 -7.90 -0.80 1.52
C PHE A 117 -9.00 0.25 1.34
N LEU A 118 -8.68 1.54 1.47
CA LEU A 118 -9.64 2.62 1.19
C LEU A 118 -10.17 2.57 -0.25
N ARG A 119 -9.33 2.23 -1.21
CA ARG A 119 -9.76 2.06 -2.62
C ARG A 119 -10.67 0.85 -2.84
N LYS A 120 -10.55 -0.16 -1.99
CA LYS A 120 -11.38 -1.38 -2.05
C LYS A 120 -12.70 -1.25 -1.28
N ASP A 121 -12.82 -0.29 -0.35
CA ASP A 121 -14.01 -0.09 0.45
C ASP A 121 -15.01 0.85 -0.27
N PRO A 122 -16.14 0.33 -0.80
CA PRO A 122 -17.15 1.15 -1.47
C PRO A 122 -17.79 2.19 -0.55
N LEU A 123 -17.90 1.89 0.75
CA LEU A 123 -18.49 2.79 1.73
C LEU A 123 -17.54 3.94 2.08
N ALA A 124 -16.24 3.68 2.17
CA ALA A 124 -15.23 4.72 2.36
C ALA A 124 -15.20 5.69 1.16
N ILE A 125 -15.30 5.17 -0.06
CA ILE A 125 -15.41 5.99 -1.29
C ILE A 125 -16.67 6.84 -1.25
N LEU A 126 -17.82 6.28 -0.84
CA LEU A 126 -19.10 7.01 -0.70
C LEU A 126 -19.01 8.07 0.40
N TYR A 127 -18.39 7.76 1.52
CA TYR A 127 -18.18 8.70 2.63
C TYR A 127 -17.29 9.87 2.21
N ILE A 128 -16.16 9.59 1.56
CA ILE A 128 -15.29 10.62 0.99
C ILE A 128 -16.07 11.47 -0.02
N ARG A 129 -16.88 10.88 -0.90
CA ARG A 129 -17.72 11.61 -1.87
C ARG A 129 -18.78 12.47 -1.20
N SER A 130 -19.43 12.01 -0.13
CA SER A 130 -20.47 12.77 0.57
C SER A 130 -19.92 13.96 1.36
N HIS A 131 -18.65 13.88 1.82
CA HIS A 131 -17.98 14.94 2.60
C HIS A 131 -17.11 15.86 1.76
N LEU A 132 -16.71 15.46 0.56
CA LEU A 132 -16.02 16.31 -0.42
C LEU A 132 -16.99 17.28 -1.08
N ARG A 133 -17.43 18.30 -0.36
CA ARG A 133 -17.87 19.53 -0.99
C ARG A 133 -16.62 20.27 -1.50
N LEU A 134 -16.15 19.85 -2.66
CA LEU A 134 -14.94 20.39 -3.29
C LEU A 134 -15.02 21.91 -3.51
N VAL A 135 -16.23 22.44 -3.70
CA VAL A 135 -16.46 23.86 -3.92
C VAL A 135 -17.55 24.36 -2.96
N VAL A 136 -17.18 25.33 -2.13
CA VAL A 136 -18.14 26.00 -1.23
C VAL A 136 -18.89 27.05 -2.01
N ASN A 137 -20.23 26.98 -2.02
CA ASN A 137 -21.05 28.03 -2.62
C ASN A 137 -21.03 29.29 -1.72
N LEU A 138 -20.37 30.34 -2.21
CA LEU A 138 -20.21 31.61 -1.51
C LEU A 138 -21.51 32.37 -1.34
N GLN A 139 -22.48 32.17 -2.25
CA GLN A 139 -23.79 32.87 -2.22
C GLN A 139 -24.71 32.34 -1.12
N THR A 140 -24.55 31.07 -0.75
CA THR A 140 -25.38 30.42 0.27
C THR A 140 -24.65 30.22 1.62
N ASN A 141 -23.34 30.54 1.67
CA ASN A 141 -22.56 30.37 2.89
C ASN A 141 -22.65 31.62 3.78
N VAL A 142 -23.38 31.50 4.89
CA VAL A 142 -23.62 32.60 5.82
C VAL A 142 -22.33 33.25 6.34
N LYS A 143 -21.29 32.45 6.65
CA LYS A 143 -20.00 32.98 7.10
C LYS A 143 -19.26 33.77 6.03
N ALA A 144 -19.38 33.36 4.77
CA ALA A 144 -18.79 34.08 3.63
C ALA A 144 -19.51 35.41 3.37
N MET A 145 -20.82 35.47 3.61
CA MET A 145 -21.61 36.72 3.52
C MET A 145 -21.25 37.71 4.63
N GLN A 146 -20.93 37.22 5.83
CA GLN A 146 -20.62 38.06 7.00
C GLN A 146 -19.17 38.48 7.10
N SER A 147 -18.23 37.79 6.48
CA SER A 147 -16.79 38.05 6.59
C SER A 147 -16.10 38.10 5.22
N PRO A 148 -15.71 39.29 4.76
CA PRO A 148 -14.97 39.43 3.49
C PRO A 148 -13.65 38.64 3.48
N ALA A 149 -12.93 38.59 4.61
CA ALA A 149 -11.69 37.84 4.72
C ALA A 149 -11.92 36.33 4.56
N TYR A 150 -13.01 35.81 5.15
CA TYR A 150 -13.39 34.42 4.99
C TYR A 150 -13.83 34.13 3.54
N ALA A 151 -14.61 35.01 2.93
CA ALA A 151 -15.04 34.89 1.54
C ALA A 151 -13.84 34.84 0.58
N HIS A 152 -12.84 35.70 0.80
CA HIS A 152 -11.60 35.68 0.00
C HIS A 152 -10.82 34.35 0.15
N ARG A 153 -10.67 33.87 1.37
CA ARG A 153 -10.00 32.58 1.63
C ARG A 153 -10.73 31.43 0.96
N VAL A 154 -12.05 31.41 1.03
CA VAL A 154 -12.87 30.37 0.37
C VAL A 154 -12.77 30.46 -1.15
N LYS A 155 -12.73 31.66 -1.74
CA LYS A 155 -12.47 31.84 -3.19
C LYS A 155 -11.16 31.19 -3.62
N LEU A 156 -10.07 31.46 -2.89
CA LEU A 156 -8.76 30.85 -3.18
C LEU A 156 -8.79 29.33 -3.06
N SER A 157 -9.42 28.81 -1.99
CA SER A 157 -9.58 27.36 -1.80
C SER A 157 -10.40 26.73 -2.93
N ASN A 158 -11.52 27.36 -3.33
CA ASN A 158 -12.32 26.87 -4.44
C ASN A 158 -11.54 26.85 -5.76
N LEU A 159 -10.78 27.90 -6.06
CA LEU A 159 -9.94 27.98 -7.26
C LEU A 159 -8.88 26.87 -7.28
N GLN A 160 -8.25 26.62 -6.14
CA GLN A 160 -7.26 25.57 -6.03
C GLN A 160 -7.87 24.17 -6.22
N GLN A 161 -9.05 23.93 -5.66
CA GLN A 161 -9.80 22.68 -5.84
C GLN A 161 -10.21 22.48 -7.31
N MET A 162 -10.69 23.54 -7.97
CA MET A 162 -11.04 23.50 -9.40
C MET A 162 -9.81 23.21 -10.26
N ALA A 163 -8.69 23.88 -10.01
CA ALA A 163 -7.43 23.64 -10.72
C ALA A 163 -6.95 22.19 -10.56
N ASN A 164 -6.95 21.67 -9.34
CA ASN A 164 -6.58 20.28 -9.07
C ASN A 164 -7.50 19.28 -9.78
N THR A 165 -8.80 19.58 -9.84
CA THR A 165 -9.76 18.74 -10.56
C THR A 165 -9.50 18.73 -12.06
N ILE A 166 -9.19 19.89 -12.66
CA ILE A 166 -8.87 20.00 -14.10
C ILE A 166 -7.59 19.24 -14.41
N ILE A 167 -6.55 19.40 -13.57
CA ILE A 167 -5.29 18.66 -13.73
C ILE A 167 -5.54 17.16 -13.68
N TYR A 168 -6.31 16.70 -12.68
CA TYR A 168 -6.65 15.28 -12.53
C TYR A 168 -7.41 14.73 -13.75
N VAL A 169 -8.38 15.49 -14.27
CA VAL A 169 -9.14 15.11 -15.47
C VAL A 169 -8.21 15.00 -16.69
N GLN A 170 -7.29 15.94 -16.86
CA GLN A 170 -6.33 15.94 -17.97
C GLN A 170 -5.31 14.80 -17.85
N GLU A 171 -4.77 14.56 -16.67
CA GLU A 171 -3.80 13.48 -16.43
C GLU A 171 -4.39 12.08 -16.67
N HIS A 172 -5.71 11.92 -16.45
CA HIS A 172 -6.41 10.64 -16.66
C HIS A 172 -7.12 10.55 -18.00
N GLY A 173 -7.02 11.58 -18.87
CA GLY A 173 -7.61 11.58 -20.20
C GLY A 173 -9.14 11.47 -20.21
N PHE A 174 -9.82 12.07 -19.23
CA PHE A 174 -11.29 12.08 -19.18
C PHE A 174 -11.83 13.23 -20.03
N ASP A 175 -12.26 12.92 -21.25
CA ASP A 175 -12.83 13.92 -22.17
C ASP A 175 -14.34 14.13 -21.95
N THR A 176 -15.02 13.14 -21.40
CA THR A 176 -16.48 13.19 -21.18
C THR A 176 -16.89 12.81 -19.76
N GLN A 177 -18.10 13.25 -19.37
CA GLN A 177 -18.69 12.82 -18.09
C GLN A 177 -18.92 11.31 -18.02
N SER A 178 -19.08 10.66 -19.18
CA SER A 178 -19.22 9.20 -19.28
C SER A 178 -17.94 8.49 -18.93
N ASP A 179 -16.79 9.00 -19.36
CA ASP A 179 -15.47 8.42 -19.08
C ASP A 179 -15.20 8.45 -17.56
N LEU A 180 -15.50 9.59 -16.94
CA LEU A 180 -15.38 9.71 -15.49
C LEU A 180 -16.30 8.75 -14.74
N LYS A 181 -17.53 8.53 -15.21
CA LYS A 181 -18.47 7.58 -14.57
C LYS A 181 -18.03 6.14 -14.72
N ASN A 182 -17.53 5.76 -15.90
CA ASN A 182 -17.10 4.38 -16.19
C ASN A 182 -15.85 3.98 -15.40
N THR A 183 -15.01 4.94 -15.06
CA THR A 183 -13.80 4.69 -14.25
C THR A 183 -14.11 4.62 -12.75
N LEU A 184 -15.28 5.09 -12.32
CA LEU A 184 -15.71 5.14 -10.93
C LEU A 184 -16.65 3.98 -10.54
N LEU A 185 -17.00 3.11 -11.48
CA LEU A 185 -17.76 1.86 -11.30
C LEU A 185 -16.82 0.66 -11.31
#